data_8cb70e1a64468d981821efb36cb22d37
#
_entry.id   8cb70e1a64468d981821efb36cb22d37
#
_cell.length_a   1.000
_cell.length_b   1.000
_cell.length_c   1.000
_cell.angle_alpha   90.00
_cell.angle_beta   90.00
_cell.angle_gamma   90.00
#
_symmetry.space_group_name_H-M   'P 1'
#
loop_
_entity.id
_entity.type
_entity.pdbx_description
1 polymer ?
#
loop_
_entity_poly.entity_id
_entity_poly.type
_entity_poly.pdbx_seq_one_letter_code
_entity_poly.pdbx_strand_id
1 'polypeptide(L)'
;MHSLFRKADGLTEHIIGAAIEVHRDKGPGLVESIYEWCFLRELELRQLAACNQKLVSISYKGFTREEPLRFDVLVEQCVLVETKSVERVLPVHKAQLLSYMKLLNVPIGLLINFNEAKLTDGISRLILSGSNS
;
A
#
# COMPACT_ATOMS: atom_id res chain seq x y z
N MET A 1 -8.11 0.38 19.57
CA MET A 1 -7.57 1.03 18.36
C MET A 1 -6.12 0.63 18.16
N HIS A 2 -5.73 0.37 16.93
CA HIS A 2 -4.32 0.13 16.57
C HIS A 2 -3.51 1.40 16.89
N SER A 3 -2.33 1.23 17.51
CA SER A 3 -1.53 2.38 17.96
C SER A 3 -1.10 3.32 16.83
N LEU A 4 -0.96 2.79 15.60
CA LEU A 4 -0.55 3.56 14.42
C LEU A 4 -1.73 4.07 13.59
N PHE A 5 -2.97 3.79 13.98
CA PHE A 5 -4.12 4.13 13.14
C PHE A 5 -4.23 5.63 12.85
N ARG A 6 -4.10 6.46 13.87
CA ARG A 6 -4.22 7.91 13.68
C ARG A 6 -3.15 8.46 12.76
N LYS A 7 -1.92 7.99 12.91
CA LYS A 7 -0.82 8.39 12.03
C LYS A 7 -1.10 7.94 10.60
N ALA A 8 -1.49 6.68 10.42
CA ALA A 8 -1.80 6.13 9.11
C ALA A 8 -2.96 6.87 8.44
N ASP A 9 -4.03 7.11 9.19
CA ASP A 9 -5.20 7.84 8.70
C ASP A 9 -4.82 9.24 8.21
N GLY A 10 -4.02 9.95 8.98
CA GLY A 10 -3.55 11.29 8.61
C GLY A 10 -2.63 11.30 7.39
N LEU A 11 -1.91 10.20 7.12
CA LEU A 11 -1.02 10.10 5.96
C LEU A 11 -1.74 9.72 4.67
N THR A 12 -2.92 9.13 4.75
CA THR A 12 -3.63 8.60 3.58
C THR A 12 -3.82 9.66 2.50
N GLU A 13 -4.22 10.87 2.88
CA GLU A 13 -4.42 11.98 1.95
C GLU A 13 -3.14 12.34 1.20
N HIS A 14 -2.01 12.39 1.89
CA HIS A 14 -0.72 12.72 1.29
C HIS A 14 -0.24 11.59 0.35
N ILE A 15 -0.47 10.36 0.73
CA ILE A 15 -0.10 9.20 -0.08
C ILE A 15 -0.93 9.17 -1.37
N ILE A 16 -2.23 9.37 -1.26
CA ILE A 16 -3.12 9.44 -2.43
C ILE A 16 -2.72 10.62 -3.31
N GLY A 17 -2.39 11.77 -2.70
CA GLY A 17 -1.90 12.93 -3.45
C GLY A 17 -0.64 12.63 -4.26
N ALA A 18 0.28 11.85 -3.70
CA ALA A 18 1.48 11.41 -4.41
C ALA A 18 1.12 10.54 -5.62
N ALA A 19 0.19 9.61 -5.46
CA ALA A 19 -0.25 8.75 -6.55
C ALA A 19 -0.97 9.56 -7.65
N ILE A 20 -1.79 10.53 -7.26
CA ILE A 20 -2.47 11.42 -8.22
C ILE A 20 -1.44 12.20 -9.05
N GLU A 21 -0.39 12.69 -8.42
CA GLU A 21 0.68 13.41 -9.14
C GLU A 21 1.36 12.51 -10.17
N VAL A 22 1.67 11.27 -9.80
CA VAL A 22 2.25 10.29 -10.74
C VAL A 22 1.31 10.04 -11.92
N HIS A 23 0.03 9.82 -11.63
CA HIS A 23 -0.97 9.54 -12.65
C HIS A 23 -1.19 10.74 -13.59
N ARG A 24 -1.14 11.95 -13.04
CA ARG A 24 -1.25 13.17 -13.85
C ARG A 24 -0.11 13.28 -14.85
N ASP A 25 1.10 12.93 -14.42
CA ASP A 25 2.28 13.01 -15.28
C ASP A 25 2.32 11.90 -16.32
N LYS A 26 1.97 10.67 -15.96
CA LYS A 26 2.15 9.47 -16.79
C LYS A 26 0.90 9.01 -17.54
N GLY A 27 -0.28 9.27 -17.01
CA GLY A 27 -1.52 8.73 -17.55
C GLY A 27 -1.67 7.23 -17.30
N PRO A 28 -2.79 6.63 -17.75
CA PRO A 28 -3.00 5.18 -17.61
C PRO A 28 -2.24 4.38 -18.68
N GLY A 29 -2.20 3.05 -18.52
CA GLY A 29 -1.77 2.12 -19.56
C GLY A 29 -0.33 1.68 -19.53
N LEU A 30 0.49 2.17 -18.59
CA LEU A 30 1.87 1.74 -18.47
C LEU A 30 1.98 0.47 -17.60
N VAL A 31 3.15 -0.18 -17.65
CA VAL A 31 3.40 -1.35 -16.83
C VAL A 31 3.52 -0.95 -15.36
N GLU A 32 3.14 -1.86 -14.49
CA GLU A 32 3.07 -1.65 -13.04
C GLU A 32 4.39 -1.15 -12.44
N SER A 33 5.52 -1.71 -12.87
CA SER A 33 6.84 -1.36 -12.34
C SER A 33 7.20 0.11 -12.57
N ILE A 34 6.72 0.72 -13.65
CA ILE A 34 6.96 2.14 -13.93
C ILE A 34 6.23 2.99 -12.91
N TYR A 35 4.95 2.69 -12.65
CA TYR A 35 4.18 3.42 -11.66
C TYR A 35 4.76 3.28 -10.26
N GLU A 36 5.18 2.07 -9.89
CA GLU A 36 5.80 1.83 -8.59
C GLU A 36 7.06 2.68 -8.42
N TRP A 37 7.93 2.70 -9.44
CA TRP A 37 9.13 3.51 -9.39
C TRP A 37 8.83 5.00 -9.25
N CYS A 38 7.90 5.51 -10.06
CA CYS A 38 7.50 6.92 -10.00
C CYS A 38 6.88 7.27 -8.64
N PHE A 39 6.06 6.38 -8.12
CA PHE A 39 5.40 6.58 -6.83
C PHE A 39 6.43 6.67 -5.69
N LEU A 40 7.43 5.78 -5.70
CA LEU A 40 8.52 5.82 -4.72
C LEU A 40 9.29 7.14 -4.81
N ARG A 41 9.55 7.63 -6.03
CA ARG A 41 10.22 8.93 -6.21
C ARG A 41 9.38 10.09 -5.70
N GLU A 42 8.07 10.04 -5.93
CA GLU A 42 7.19 11.11 -5.45
C GLU A 42 7.09 11.12 -3.93
N LEU A 43 7.05 9.94 -3.30
CA LEU A 43 7.10 9.85 -1.83
C LEU A 43 8.39 10.43 -1.27
N GLU A 44 9.51 10.14 -1.94
CA GLU A 44 10.81 10.70 -1.54
C GLU A 44 10.82 12.22 -1.63
N LEU A 45 10.28 12.80 -2.72
CA LEU A 45 10.15 14.25 -2.88
C LEU A 45 9.29 14.86 -1.78
N ARG A 46 8.31 14.14 -1.28
CA ARG A 46 7.42 14.58 -0.19
C ARG A 46 7.97 14.28 1.19
N GLN A 47 9.19 13.72 1.27
CA GLN A 47 9.86 13.36 2.53
C GLN A 47 9.07 12.33 3.34
N LEU A 48 8.41 11.40 2.64
CA LEU A 48 7.73 10.27 3.25
C LEU A 48 8.61 9.03 3.13
N ALA A 49 8.98 8.44 4.25
CA ALA A 49 9.82 7.25 4.28
C ALA A 49 9.06 6.04 3.74
N ALA A 50 9.68 5.30 2.84
CA ALA A 50 9.07 4.13 2.22
C ALA A 50 10.07 2.99 2.10
N CYS A 51 9.58 1.76 2.24
CA CYS A 51 10.37 0.56 2.01
C CYS A 51 9.53 -0.48 1.27
N ASN A 52 10.18 -1.47 0.67
CA ASN A 52 9.52 -2.55 -0.07
C ASN A 52 9.85 -3.93 0.48
N GLN A 53 10.50 -3.98 1.63
CA GLN A 53 10.87 -5.23 2.28
C GLN A 53 11.00 -5.03 3.78
N LYS A 54 10.57 -6.01 4.55
CA LYS A 54 10.69 -6.00 6.00
C LYS A 54 10.81 -7.42 6.52
N LEU A 55 11.68 -7.63 7.51
CA LEU A 55 11.77 -8.90 8.20
C LEU A 55 10.60 -9.00 9.18
N VAL A 56 9.82 -10.07 9.07
CA VAL A 56 8.66 -10.32 9.94
C VAL A 56 8.79 -11.70 10.60
N SER A 57 8.19 -11.82 11.78
CA SER A 57 8.10 -13.10 12.47
C SER A 57 6.73 -13.70 12.17
N ILE A 58 6.72 -14.89 11.58
CA ILE A 58 5.49 -15.60 11.26
C ILE A 58 5.29 -16.69 12.29
N SER A 59 4.11 -16.71 12.92
CA SER A 59 3.75 -17.71 13.92
C SER A 59 2.62 -18.59 13.42
N TYR A 60 2.76 -19.90 13.62
CA TYR A 60 1.72 -20.85 13.28
C TYR A 60 1.69 -21.96 14.35
N LYS A 61 0.62 -22.01 15.13
CA LYS A 61 0.37 -23.05 16.14
C LYS A 61 1.59 -23.33 17.02
N GLY A 62 2.23 -22.25 17.52
CA GLY A 62 3.40 -22.36 18.38
C GLY A 62 4.74 -22.44 17.68
N PHE A 63 4.75 -22.63 16.36
CA PHE A 63 5.96 -22.54 15.55
C PHE A 63 6.18 -21.12 15.09
N THR A 64 7.42 -20.66 15.07
CA THR A 64 7.79 -19.32 14.59
C THR A 64 8.89 -19.40 13.55
N ARG A 65 8.88 -18.44 12.65
CA ARG A 65 9.86 -18.34 11.57
C ARG A 65 10.08 -16.88 11.22
N GLU A 66 11.34 -16.50 11.03
CA GLU A 66 11.69 -15.20 10.47
C GLU A 66 11.60 -15.26 8.96
N GLU A 67 10.94 -14.27 8.34
CA GLU A 67 10.74 -14.22 6.90
C GLU A 67 10.99 -12.81 6.37
N PRO A 68 11.86 -12.65 5.34
CA PRO A 68 11.97 -11.36 4.64
C PRO A 68 10.77 -11.22 3.71
N LEU A 69 9.80 -10.43 4.11
CA LEU A 69 8.57 -10.21 3.36
C LEU A 69 8.77 -9.08 2.36
N ARG A 70 8.47 -9.35 1.09
CA ARG A 70 8.49 -8.36 0.02
C ARG A 70 7.08 -7.89 -0.30
N PHE A 71 6.94 -6.61 -0.59
CA PHE A 71 5.67 -5.95 -0.91
C PHE A 71 5.99 -4.72 -1.77
N ASP A 72 4.96 -4.04 -2.28
CA ASP A 72 5.21 -2.91 -3.15
C ASP A 72 5.78 -1.72 -2.38
N VAL A 73 5.00 -1.12 -1.48
CA VAL A 73 5.43 0.06 -0.74
C VAL A 73 4.81 0.06 0.65
N LEU A 74 5.64 0.21 1.68
CA LEU A 74 5.19 0.47 3.05
C LEU A 74 5.62 1.88 3.42
N VAL A 75 4.64 2.76 3.67
CA VAL A 75 4.88 4.18 3.93
C VAL A 75 4.85 4.44 5.42
N GLU A 76 5.92 5.04 5.94
CA GLU A 76 6.07 5.44 7.35
C GLU A 76 5.73 4.32 8.33
N GLN A 77 5.99 3.07 7.92
CA GLN A 77 5.74 1.85 8.69
C GLN A 77 4.27 1.65 9.08
N CYS A 78 3.33 2.36 8.48
CA CYS A 78 1.93 2.29 8.92
C CYS A 78 0.87 2.24 7.81
N VAL A 79 1.24 2.48 6.55
CA VAL A 79 0.32 2.34 5.41
C VAL A 79 0.96 1.46 4.35
N LEU A 80 0.31 0.33 4.07
CA LEU A 80 0.76 -0.58 3.01
C LEU A 80 0.06 -0.20 1.71
N VAL A 81 0.84 0.10 0.67
CA VAL A 81 0.31 0.48 -0.64
C VAL A 81 0.67 -0.60 -1.65
N GLU A 82 -0.32 -1.09 -2.37
CA GLU A 82 -0.13 -1.99 -3.49
C GLU A 82 -0.49 -1.28 -4.77
N THR A 83 0.47 -1.19 -5.69
CA THR A 83 0.27 -0.54 -6.99
C THR A 83 -0.08 -1.59 -8.02
N LYS A 84 -1.08 -1.29 -8.85
CA LYS A 84 -1.54 -2.15 -9.92
C LYS A 84 -1.68 -1.37 -11.22
N SER A 85 -1.57 -2.08 -12.34
CA SER A 85 -1.90 -1.54 -13.66
C SER A 85 -2.62 -2.64 -14.41
N VAL A 86 -3.89 -2.84 -14.06
CA VAL A 86 -4.73 -3.93 -14.56
C VAL A 86 -6.04 -3.38 -15.11
N GLU A 87 -6.65 -4.13 -16.01
CA GLU A 87 -7.96 -3.76 -16.56
C GLU A 87 -9.03 -3.75 -15.49
N ARG A 88 -8.96 -4.70 -14.55
CA ARG A 88 -9.90 -4.80 -13.44
C ARG A 88 -9.23 -5.38 -12.20
N VAL A 89 -9.43 -4.70 -11.06
CA VAL A 89 -8.99 -5.22 -9.77
C VAL A 89 -9.89 -6.39 -9.37
N LEU A 90 -9.27 -7.53 -9.07
CA LEU A 90 -9.97 -8.75 -8.67
C LEU A 90 -10.06 -8.87 -7.15
N PRO A 91 -11.05 -9.62 -6.61
CA PRO A 91 -11.15 -9.84 -5.17
C PRO A 91 -9.87 -10.41 -4.55
N VAL A 92 -9.11 -11.25 -5.27
CA VAL A 92 -7.87 -11.82 -4.77
C VAL A 92 -6.80 -10.74 -4.52
N HIS A 93 -6.81 -9.64 -5.28
CA HIS A 93 -5.88 -8.53 -5.07
C HIS A 93 -6.10 -7.87 -3.71
N LYS A 94 -7.36 -7.64 -3.34
CA LYS A 94 -7.71 -7.06 -2.04
C LYS A 94 -7.42 -8.03 -0.90
N ALA A 95 -7.72 -9.32 -1.11
CA ALA A 95 -7.44 -10.35 -0.11
C ALA A 95 -5.93 -10.45 0.16
N GLN A 96 -5.10 -10.37 -0.87
CA GLN A 96 -3.65 -10.38 -0.73
C GLN A 96 -3.14 -9.18 0.06
N LEU A 97 -3.63 -7.99 -0.25
CA LEU A 97 -3.29 -6.79 0.50
C LEU A 97 -3.64 -6.94 1.99
N LEU A 98 -4.85 -7.41 2.28
CA LEU A 98 -5.31 -7.62 3.65
C LEU A 98 -4.43 -8.63 4.39
N SER A 99 -4.05 -9.73 3.73
CA SER A 99 -3.17 -10.74 4.32
C SER A 99 -1.80 -10.17 4.68
N TYR A 100 -1.23 -9.35 3.80
CA TYR A 100 0.05 -8.70 4.07
C TYR A 100 -0.06 -7.66 5.18
N MET A 101 -1.18 -6.93 5.26
CA MET A 101 -1.45 -6.02 6.37
C MET A 101 -1.44 -6.77 7.72
N LYS A 102 -2.00 -7.98 7.75
CA LYS A 102 -1.98 -8.82 8.97
C LYS A 102 -0.56 -9.23 9.34
N LEU A 103 0.22 -9.70 8.37
CA LEU A 103 1.61 -10.11 8.61
C LEU A 103 2.47 -8.95 9.11
N LEU A 104 2.30 -7.78 8.52
CA LEU A 104 3.05 -6.58 8.88
C LEU A 104 2.47 -5.85 10.09
N ASN A 105 1.27 -6.21 10.50
CA ASN A 105 0.51 -5.52 11.55
C ASN A 105 0.40 -4.02 11.29
N VAL A 106 -0.07 -3.66 10.09
CA VAL A 106 -0.32 -2.27 9.73
C VAL A 106 -1.82 -2.02 9.60
N PRO A 107 -2.31 -0.85 10.06
CA PRO A 107 -3.75 -0.63 10.20
C PRO A 107 -4.46 -0.25 8.90
N ILE A 108 -3.77 0.33 7.93
CA ILE A 108 -4.39 0.79 6.68
C ILE A 108 -3.62 0.26 5.48
N GLY A 109 -4.37 -0.19 4.47
CA GLY A 109 -3.84 -0.56 3.18
C GLY A 109 -4.54 0.22 2.08
N LEU A 110 -3.79 0.55 1.03
CA LEU A 110 -4.32 1.19 -0.17
C LEU A 110 -3.95 0.34 -1.38
N LEU A 111 -4.95 -0.01 -2.16
CA LEU A 111 -4.73 -0.64 -3.47
C LEU A 111 -5.02 0.42 -4.52
N ILE A 112 -4.02 0.73 -5.34
CA ILE A 112 -4.10 1.82 -6.31
C ILE A 112 -3.89 1.24 -7.71
N ASN A 113 -4.94 1.27 -8.52
CA ASN A 113 -4.88 0.85 -9.91
C ASN A 113 -4.66 2.06 -10.81
N PHE A 114 -3.46 2.18 -11.36
CA PHE A 114 -3.07 3.30 -12.22
C PHE A 114 -3.67 3.20 -13.62
N ASN A 115 -4.28 2.08 -13.97
CA ASN A 115 -4.87 1.90 -15.31
C ASN A 115 -6.27 2.50 -15.45
N GLU A 116 -6.67 3.36 -14.52
CA GLU A 116 -7.94 4.07 -14.59
C GLU A 116 -7.77 5.41 -15.32
N ALA A 117 -8.80 5.84 -16.02
CA ALA A 117 -8.82 7.17 -16.63
C ALA A 117 -8.74 8.25 -15.56
N LYS A 118 -9.47 8.06 -14.45
CA LYS A 118 -9.42 8.91 -13.27
C LYS A 118 -8.90 8.06 -12.11
N LEU A 119 -7.75 8.43 -11.56
CA LEU A 119 -7.06 7.59 -10.58
C LEU A 119 -7.92 7.25 -9.37
N THR A 120 -8.70 8.22 -8.87
CA THR A 120 -9.54 8.02 -7.67
C THR A 120 -10.57 6.91 -7.85
N ASP A 121 -10.96 6.58 -9.08
CA ASP A 121 -11.85 5.44 -9.35
C ASP A 121 -11.15 4.10 -9.14
N GLY A 122 -9.82 4.09 -9.12
CA GLY A 122 -9.01 2.88 -8.94
C GLY A 122 -8.43 2.71 -7.55
N ILE A 123 -8.84 3.52 -6.57
CA ILE A 123 -8.31 3.45 -5.22
C ILE A 123 -9.27 2.69 -4.31
N SER A 124 -8.75 1.66 -3.65
CA SER A 124 -9.47 0.93 -2.60
C SER A 124 -8.71 1.08 -1.29
N ARG A 125 -9.42 1.44 -0.23
CA ARG A 125 -8.86 1.58 1.11
C ARG A 125 -9.35 0.44 1.98
N LEU A 126 -8.41 -0.25 2.62
CA LEU A 126 -8.69 -1.33 3.55
C LEU A 126 -8.23 -0.94 4.95
N ILE A 127 -9.01 -1.35 5.95
CA ILE A 127 -8.67 -1.14 7.35
C ILE A 127 -8.56 -2.52 8.01
N LEU A 128 -7.45 -2.75 8.71
CA LEU A 128 -7.27 -3.98 9.46
C LEU A 128 -8.32 -4.06 10.56
N SER A 129 -8.98 -5.23 10.68
CA SER A 129 -10.08 -5.42 11.63
C SER A 129 -9.69 -4.95 13.03
N GLY A 130 -10.54 -4.11 13.64
CA GLY A 130 -10.33 -3.55 14.96
C GLY A 130 -9.40 -2.35 15.03
N SER A 131 -8.74 -1.98 13.93
CA SER A 131 -7.74 -0.90 13.96
C SER A 131 -8.33 0.45 14.31
N ASN A 132 -9.56 0.70 13.90
CA ASN A 132 -10.25 1.98 14.09
C ASN A 132 -11.28 1.98 15.22
N SER A 133 -11.33 0.93 16.02
CA SER A 133 -12.29 0.82 17.14
C SER A 133 -11.71 1.26 18.47
#